data_49abc2aeb0bc1343111fc866c09a8309
#
_entry.id   49abc2aeb0bc1343111fc866c09a8309
#
_cell.length_a   1.000
_cell.length_b   1.000
_cell.length_c   1.000
_cell.angle_alpha   90.00
_cell.angle_beta   90.00
_cell.angle_gamma   90.00
#
_symmetry.space_group_name_H-M   'P 1'
#
loop_
_entity.id
_entity.type
_entity.pdbx_description
1 polymer ?
#
loop_
_entity_poly.entity_id
_entity_poly.type
_entity_poly.pdbx_seq_one_letter_code
_entity_poly.pdbx_strand_id
1 'polypeptide(L)'
;MIHELSVLGWIKVFRHSTKNKEFFSNKQDALNKNPDKPEADLFSILDKLEDFRSSDGRFQFKLCYPEATFKSGKSCNEWIQSSNPTQSDVITDFKPVDLAFTEESYGKPWSGLGRATVGGGALIDDSPKQTHWRSAVGVFNKYYVDRFPGPLELKLQSWPRLVEMFVKKS
;
A
#
# COMPACT_ATOMS: atom_id res chain seq x y z
N MET A 1 20.97 10.23 -5.39
CA MET A 1 20.02 11.27 -5.85
C MET A 1 18.66 10.60 -5.99
N ILE A 2 17.74 10.93 -5.10
CA ILE A 2 16.36 10.45 -5.21
C ILE A 2 15.72 11.28 -6.31
N HIS A 3 15.39 10.65 -7.44
CA HIS A 3 14.57 11.32 -8.45
C HIS A 3 13.18 11.49 -7.87
N GLU A 4 12.93 12.69 -7.34
CA GLU A 4 11.63 13.07 -6.82
C GLU A 4 10.63 13.16 -7.99
N LEU A 5 9.83 12.11 -8.17
CA LEU A 5 8.55 12.27 -8.82
C LEU A 5 7.56 12.85 -7.78
N SER A 6 7.82 14.09 -7.38
CA SER A 6 6.89 14.81 -6.51
C SER A 6 5.88 15.54 -7.37
N VAL A 7 4.80 14.88 -7.74
CA VAL A 7 3.62 15.57 -8.24
C VAL A 7 2.87 16.10 -7.02
N LEU A 8 2.87 17.43 -6.83
CA LEU A 8 2.11 18.13 -5.78
C LEU A 8 2.48 17.72 -4.33
N GLY A 9 3.78 17.49 -4.07
CA GLY A 9 4.25 17.20 -2.71
C GLY A 9 4.09 15.73 -2.29
N TRP A 10 3.73 14.84 -3.19
CA TRP A 10 3.66 13.39 -2.95
C TRP A 10 4.89 12.68 -3.48
N ILE A 11 5.41 11.73 -2.71
CA ILE A 11 6.54 10.89 -3.09
C ILE A 11 6.06 9.45 -3.20
N LYS A 12 6.29 8.82 -4.34
CA LYS A 12 6.01 7.40 -4.51
C LYS A 12 6.99 6.60 -3.66
N VAL A 13 6.49 5.71 -2.81
CA VAL A 13 7.30 4.87 -1.91
C VAL A 13 7.17 3.39 -2.21
N PHE A 14 6.16 3.01 -2.99
CA PHE A 14 5.92 1.60 -3.32
C PHE A 14 5.15 1.49 -4.63
N ARG A 15 5.51 0.50 -5.44
CA ARG A 15 4.77 0.10 -6.63
C ARG A 15 4.89 -1.40 -6.82
N HIS A 16 3.77 -2.06 -7.05
CA HIS A 16 3.72 -3.45 -7.47
C HIS A 16 2.80 -3.58 -8.67
N SER A 17 3.37 -3.97 -9.80
CA SER A 17 2.63 -4.33 -11.02
C SER A 17 2.87 -5.80 -11.33
N THR A 18 1.80 -6.56 -11.51
CA THR A 18 1.88 -7.97 -11.91
C THR A 18 1.83 -8.17 -13.43
N LYS A 19 1.97 -7.08 -14.19
CA LYS A 19 1.91 -7.10 -15.66
C LYS A 19 2.87 -8.13 -16.26
N ASN A 20 4.08 -8.23 -15.75
CA ASN A 20 5.10 -9.19 -16.19
C ASN A 20 5.24 -10.37 -15.22
N LYS A 21 4.24 -10.59 -14.35
CA LYS A 21 4.19 -11.70 -13.39
C LYS A 21 5.38 -11.72 -12.42
N GLU A 22 5.89 -10.53 -12.07
CA GLU A 22 6.97 -10.37 -11.11
C GLU A 22 6.40 -10.16 -9.70
N PHE A 23 7.10 -10.74 -8.71
CA PHE A 23 6.78 -10.62 -7.30
C PHE A 23 8.05 -10.36 -6.50
N PHE A 24 7.93 -9.67 -5.36
CA PHE A 24 9.04 -9.51 -4.44
C PHE A 24 9.51 -10.90 -3.95
N SER A 25 10.82 -11.08 -3.80
CA SER A 25 11.40 -12.38 -3.43
C SER A 25 11.17 -12.73 -1.95
N ASN A 26 11.12 -11.71 -1.09
CA ASN A 26 10.94 -11.85 0.35
C ASN A 26 10.58 -10.47 0.93
N LYS A 27 10.38 -10.42 2.24
CA LYS A 27 10.00 -9.20 2.95
C LYS A 27 11.05 -8.09 2.83
N GLN A 28 12.33 -8.41 2.90
CA GLN A 28 13.40 -7.42 2.77
C GLN A 28 13.43 -6.79 1.38
N ASP A 29 13.23 -7.61 0.37
CA ASP A 29 13.11 -7.18 -1.02
C ASP A 29 11.91 -6.22 -1.21
N ALA A 30 10.81 -6.49 -0.52
CA ALA A 30 9.61 -5.65 -0.54
C ALA A 30 9.78 -4.31 0.22
N LEU A 31 10.81 -4.17 1.03
CA LEU A 31 11.13 -2.92 1.73
C LEU A 31 12.08 -2.02 0.95
N ASN A 32 12.91 -2.60 0.08
CA ASN A 32 13.83 -1.86 -0.78
C ASN A 32 14.04 -2.63 -2.08
N LYS A 33 13.56 -2.09 -3.18
CA LYS A 33 13.66 -2.70 -4.51
C LYS A 33 13.69 -1.62 -5.58
N ASN A 34 14.69 -1.69 -6.46
CA ASN A 34 14.83 -0.75 -7.58
C ASN A 34 14.65 0.71 -7.14
N PRO A 35 15.38 1.19 -6.11
CA PRO A 35 15.09 2.48 -5.47
C PRO A 35 15.20 3.70 -6.43
N ASP A 36 15.92 3.56 -7.53
CA ASP A 36 16.10 4.60 -8.55
C ASP A 36 15.10 4.47 -9.72
N LYS A 37 14.18 3.50 -9.66
CA LYS A 37 13.26 3.20 -10.76
C LYS A 37 11.80 3.13 -10.27
N PRO A 38 11.18 4.28 -9.95
CA PRO A 38 9.82 4.31 -9.39
C PRO A 38 8.73 3.80 -10.34
N GLU A 39 9.02 3.64 -11.63
CA GLU A 39 8.09 3.07 -12.61
C GLU A 39 8.34 1.59 -12.91
N ALA A 40 9.30 0.95 -12.24
CA ALA A 40 9.51 -0.49 -12.37
C ALA A 40 8.30 -1.27 -11.85
N ASP A 41 8.10 -2.49 -12.36
CA ASP A 41 7.02 -3.36 -11.89
C ASP A 41 7.13 -3.68 -10.39
N LEU A 42 8.35 -3.72 -9.87
CA LEU A 42 8.65 -3.84 -8.45
C LEU A 42 9.50 -2.64 -8.03
N PHE A 43 8.92 -1.76 -7.27
CA PHE A 43 9.60 -0.60 -6.71
C PHE A 43 9.24 -0.43 -5.24
N SER A 44 10.24 -0.22 -4.39
CA SER A 44 10.02 0.06 -2.98
C SER A 44 11.17 0.85 -2.37
N ILE A 45 10.81 1.90 -1.64
CA ILE A 45 11.69 2.61 -0.72
C ILE A 45 11.02 2.68 0.67
N LEU A 46 10.26 1.66 1.02
CA LEU A 46 9.53 1.61 2.29
C LEU A 46 10.46 1.65 3.51
N ASP A 47 11.70 1.23 3.37
CA ASP A 47 12.72 1.36 4.40
C ASP A 47 13.10 2.82 4.72
N LYS A 48 12.65 3.78 3.92
CA LYS A 48 12.90 5.21 4.09
C LYS A 48 11.71 5.99 4.65
N LEU A 49 10.62 5.33 5.05
CA LEU A 49 9.40 6.02 5.47
C LEU A 49 9.63 7.03 6.60
N GLU A 50 10.51 6.72 7.56
CA GLU A 50 10.78 7.65 8.67
C GLU A 50 11.34 8.99 8.22
N ASP A 51 12.00 9.06 7.06
CA ASP A 51 12.51 10.32 6.50
C ASP A 51 11.37 11.28 6.08
N PHE A 52 10.15 10.75 5.95
CA PHE A 52 8.96 11.50 5.53
C PHE A 52 7.96 11.74 6.65
N ARG A 53 8.28 11.36 7.87
CA ARG A 53 7.46 11.68 9.04
C ARG A 53 7.42 13.19 9.23
N SER A 54 6.23 13.76 9.37
CA SER A 54 6.09 15.20 9.62
C SER A 54 6.52 15.58 11.04
N SER A 55 6.73 16.87 11.26
CA SER A 55 7.19 17.40 12.58
C SER A 55 6.21 17.11 13.71
N ASP A 56 4.93 16.87 13.41
CA ASP A 56 3.90 16.50 14.38
C ASP A 56 3.87 14.99 14.69
N GLY A 57 4.82 14.22 14.15
CA GLY A 57 4.96 12.79 14.39
C GLY A 57 4.04 11.91 13.55
N ARG A 58 3.38 12.45 12.54
CA ARG A 58 2.43 11.72 11.70
C ARG A 58 2.90 11.58 10.27
N PHE A 59 2.36 10.56 9.61
CA PHE A 59 2.46 10.38 8.17
C PHE A 59 1.12 10.75 7.51
N GLN A 60 1.18 11.27 6.30
CA GLN A 60 0.03 11.34 5.42
C GLN A 60 0.32 10.44 4.22
N PHE A 61 -0.50 9.43 4.04
CA PHE A 61 -0.34 8.41 3.00
C PHE A 61 -1.43 8.50 1.94
N LYS A 62 -1.11 8.00 0.76
CA LYS A 62 -2.06 7.78 -0.32
C LYS A 62 -1.81 6.39 -0.91
N LEU A 63 -2.86 5.58 -1.00
CA LEU A 63 -2.83 4.25 -1.60
C LEU A 63 -3.74 4.24 -2.81
N CYS A 64 -3.18 3.95 -3.99
CA CYS A 64 -3.86 4.05 -5.26
C CYS A 64 -3.89 2.70 -5.99
N TYR A 65 -5.04 2.43 -6.62
CA TYR A 65 -5.23 1.36 -7.59
C TYR A 65 -5.58 2.01 -8.93
N PRO A 66 -4.57 2.47 -9.72
CA PRO A 66 -4.80 3.36 -10.86
C PRO A 66 -5.65 2.78 -11.99
N GLU A 67 -5.67 1.45 -12.11
CA GLU A 67 -6.43 0.75 -13.16
C GLU A 67 -7.83 0.34 -12.71
N ALA A 68 -8.20 0.69 -11.48
CA ALA A 68 -9.47 0.32 -10.89
C ALA A 68 -10.44 1.50 -10.83
N THR A 69 -11.73 1.19 -10.93
CA THR A 69 -12.81 2.16 -10.71
C THR A 69 -13.61 1.73 -9.49
N PHE A 70 -13.52 2.51 -8.42
CA PHE A 70 -14.35 2.32 -7.23
C PHE A 70 -15.71 3.01 -7.41
N LYS A 71 -16.70 2.59 -6.62
CA LYS A 71 -18.05 3.18 -6.64
C LYS A 71 -18.04 4.69 -6.40
N SER A 72 -17.07 5.19 -5.65
CA SER A 72 -16.87 6.62 -5.41
C SER A 72 -16.46 7.41 -6.66
N GLY A 73 -16.00 6.75 -7.71
CA GLY A 73 -15.39 7.38 -8.87
C GLY A 73 -13.92 7.79 -8.68
N LYS A 74 -13.35 7.49 -7.51
CA LYS A 74 -11.94 7.78 -7.16
C LYS A 74 -11.12 6.50 -7.23
N SER A 75 -9.79 6.63 -7.22
CA SER A 75 -8.87 5.47 -7.29
C SER A 75 -7.92 5.38 -6.10
N CYS A 76 -7.93 6.37 -5.20
CA CYS A 76 -6.99 6.43 -4.09
C CYS A 76 -7.68 6.64 -2.74
N ASN A 77 -7.14 5.98 -1.70
CA ASN A 77 -7.39 6.36 -0.32
C ASN A 77 -6.27 7.27 0.17
N GLU A 78 -6.65 8.38 0.81
CA GLU A 78 -5.75 9.30 1.46
C GLU A 78 -6.11 9.40 2.94
N TRP A 79 -5.11 9.22 3.83
CA TRP A 79 -5.34 9.22 5.28
C TRP A 79 -4.08 9.64 6.02
N ILE A 80 -4.26 9.88 7.33
CA ILE A 80 -3.18 10.21 8.27
C ILE A 80 -3.09 9.08 9.31
N GLN A 81 -1.89 8.72 9.70
CA GLN A 81 -1.60 7.84 10.84
C GLN A 81 -0.23 8.17 11.43
N SER A 82 -0.02 7.86 12.70
CA SER A 82 1.28 8.08 13.36
C SER A 82 2.17 6.83 13.34
N SER A 83 1.60 5.64 13.26
CA SER A 83 2.37 4.39 13.21
C SER A 83 3.03 4.19 11.85
N ASN A 84 4.25 3.64 11.87
CA ASN A 84 4.96 3.23 10.65
C ASN A 84 4.49 1.83 10.23
N PRO A 85 3.87 1.68 9.06
CA PRO A 85 3.29 0.40 8.64
C PRO A 85 4.32 -0.69 8.33
N THR A 86 5.61 -0.36 8.26
CA THR A 86 6.67 -1.37 8.11
C THR A 86 7.15 -1.94 9.44
N GLN A 87 6.82 -1.28 10.55
CA GLN A 87 7.35 -1.59 11.88
C GLN A 87 6.29 -2.01 12.88
N SER A 88 5.06 -1.50 12.75
CA SER A 88 4.00 -1.69 13.74
C SER A 88 2.82 -2.46 13.19
N ASP A 89 2.35 -3.43 13.96
CA ASP A 89 1.09 -4.15 13.69
C ASP A 89 -0.13 -3.32 14.11
N VAL A 90 0.06 -2.38 15.03
CA VAL A 90 -1.00 -1.52 15.54
C VAL A 90 -1.01 -0.20 14.76
N ILE A 91 -2.18 0.18 14.28
CA ILE A 91 -2.39 1.46 13.59
C ILE A 91 -2.82 2.49 14.63
N THR A 92 -2.11 3.61 14.70
CA THR A 92 -2.39 4.67 15.66
C THR A 92 -2.74 5.98 14.97
N ASP A 93 -3.63 6.76 15.59
CA ASP A 93 -4.05 8.09 15.15
C ASP A 93 -4.59 8.12 13.71
N PHE A 94 -5.32 7.07 13.30
CA PHE A 94 -5.95 7.02 11.99
C PHE A 94 -6.96 8.14 11.81
N LYS A 95 -6.83 8.88 10.70
CA LYS A 95 -7.78 9.90 10.29
C LYS A 95 -7.96 9.86 8.79
N PRO A 96 -9.17 9.60 8.28
CA PRO A 96 -9.41 9.65 6.84
C PRO A 96 -9.33 11.09 6.33
N VAL A 97 -8.79 11.27 5.13
CA VAL A 97 -8.77 12.57 4.44
C VAL A 97 -9.66 12.51 3.20
N ASP A 98 -9.46 11.53 2.33
CA ASP A 98 -10.26 11.33 1.13
C ASP A 98 -10.23 9.86 0.73
N LEU A 99 -11.34 9.16 0.82
CA LEU A 99 -11.39 7.72 0.62
C LEU A 99 -12.13 7.36 -0.66
N ALA A 100 -11.47 6.58 -1.52
CA ALA A 100 -12.08 5.93 -2.68
C ALA A 100 -12.86 4.68 -2.27
N PHE A 101 -12.38 3.96 -1.26
CA PHE A 101 -13.02 2.78 -0.69
C PHE A 101 -13.00 2.86 0.83
N THR A 102 -14.07 2.40 1.46
CA THR A 102 -14.27 2.51 2.91
C THR A 102 -14.27 1.17 3.63
N GLU A 103 -14.24 0.06 2.88
CA GLU A 103 -14.28 -1.28 3.43
C GLU A 103 -13.04 -2.06 2.99
N GLU A 104 -12.29 -2.55 3.97
CA GLU A 104 -11.10 -3.37 3.74
C GLU A 104 -11.49 -4.82 3.43
N SER A 105 -12.35 -5.37 4.27
CA SER A 105 -12.87 -6.73 4.18
C SER A 105 -14.28 -6.77 4.76
N TYR A 106 -14.95 -7.91 4.62
CA TYR A 106 -16.33 -8.07 5.08
C TYR A 106 -16.53 -7.57 6.52
N GLY A 107 -17.35 -6.53 6.66
CA GLY A 107 -17.69 -5.93 7.95
C GLY A 107 -16.55 -5.17 8.63
N LYS A 108 -15.44 -4.91 7.95
CA LYS A 108 -14.31 -4.16 8.52
C LYS A 108 -14.06 -2.89 7.73
N PRO A 109 -14.17 -1.71 8.38
CA PRO A 109 -13.88 -0.45 7.72
C PRO A 109 -12.39 -0.30 7.47
N TRP A 110 -12.03 0.49 6.46
CA TRP A 110 -10.66 0.89 6.22
C TRP A 110 -10.15 1.75 7.39
N SER A 111 -9.03 1.40 7.94
CA SER A 111 -8.44 2.10 9.11
C SER A 111 -6.92 2.29 8.99
N GLY A 112 -6.40 2.39 7.78
CA GLY A 112 -4.97 2.59 7.52
C GLY A 112 -4.22 1.30 7.25
N LEU A 113 -2.90 1.36 7.35
CA LEU A 113 -1.99 0.24 7.09
C LEU A 113 -1.12 -0.09 8.29
N GLY A 114 -0.98 -1.37 8.56
CA GLY A 114 -0.02 -1.90 9.52
C GLY A 114 0.86 -2.98 8.90
N ARG A 115 1.77 -3.52 9.69
CA ARG A 115 2.70 -4.55 9.22
C ARG A 115 1.99 -5.86 8.91
N ALA A 116 1.12 -6.29 9.81
CA ALA A 116 0.37 -7.54 9.69
C ALA A 116 -0.88 -7.47 10.57
N THR A 117 -1.75 -6.50 10.32
CA THR A 117 -2.86 -6.24 11.24
C THR A 117 -4.09 -7.07 10.96
N VAL A 118 -4.74 -7.46 12.03
CA VAL A 118 -6.13 -7.90 12.04
C VAL A 118 -7.00 -6.66 12.20
N GLY A 119 -7.65 -6.20 11.15
CA GLY A 119 -8.56 -5.05 11.21
C GLY A 119 -8.11 -3.78 10.51
N GLY A 120 -6.95 -3.78 9.90
CA GLY A 120 -6.46 -2.77 8.95
C GLY A 120 -5.80 -3.47 7.78
N GLY A 121 -5.46 -2.75 6.72
CA GLY A 121 -4.72 -3.31 5.60
C GLY A 121 -3.32 -3.72 6.02
N ALA A 122 -2.86 -4.88 5.61
CA ALA A 122 -1.47 -5.27 5.74
C ALA A 122 -0.66 -4.62 4.61
N LEU A 123 0.45 -3.98 4.95
CA LEU A 123 1.28 -3.37 3.91
C LEU A 123 1.90 -4.44 3.01
N ILE A 124 2.55 -5.42 3.60
CA ILE A 124 3.14 -6.56 2.89
C ILE A 124 2.72 -7.85 3.59
N ASP A 125 2.22 -8.81 2.85
CA ASP A 125 1.87 -10.11 3.38
C ASP A 125 2.50 -11.24 2.58
N ASP A 126 3.09 -12.16 3.30
CA ASP A 126 3.77 -13.35 2.77
C ASP A 126 2.96 -14.64 2.90
N SER A 127 1.84 -14.60 3.60
CA SER A 127 1.11 -15.82 3.95
C SER A 127 -0.32 -15.84 3.43
N PRO A 128 -0.60 -16.65 2.39
CA PRO A 128 -1.96 -16.81 1.89
C PRO A 128 -2.88 -17.54 2.87
N LYS A 129 -2.36 -18.08 3.96
CA LYS A 129 -3.11 -18.83 4.96
C LYS A 129 -3.67 -17.97 6.09
N GLN A 130 -3.18 -16.74 6.23
CA GLN A 130 -3.63 -15.82 7.28
C GLN A 130 -4.72 -14.89 6.76
N THR A 131 -5.59 -14.42 7.63
CA THR A 131 -6.77 -13.65 7.23
C THR A 131 -6.44 -12.27 6.65
N HIS A 132 -5.31 -11.69 7.02
CA HIS A 132 -4.92 -10.36 6.58
C HIS A 132 -4.34 -10.31 5.15
N TRP A 133 -3.87 -11.44 4.60
CA TRP A 133 -3.36 -11.45 3.22
C TRP A 133 -4.42 -11.04 2.20
N ARG A 134 -5.68 -11.21 2.57
CA ARG A 134 -6.81 -10.88 1.69
C ARG A 134 -6.94 -9.39 1.39
N SER A 135 -6.33 -8.56 2.20
CA SER A 135 -6.34 -7.10 2.06
C SER A 135 -4.94 -6.50 1.95
N ALA A 136 -3.93 -7.33 1.77
CA ALA A 136 -2.56 -6.87 1.64
C ALA A 136 -2.36 -5.97 0.41
N VAL A 137 -1.52 -4.95 0.57
CA VAL A 137 -1.16 -4.02 -0.50
C VAL A 137 -0.20 -4.69 -1.47
N GLY A 138 0.87 -5.28 -0.95
CA GLY A 138 1.85 -6.01 -1.73
C GLY A 138 2.10 -7.41 -1.19
N VAL A 139 2.55 -8.30 -2.06
CA VAL A 139 2.86 -9.67 -1.70
C VAL A 139 4.18 -10.11 -2.34
N PHE A 140 4.92 -10.95 -1.66
CA PHE A 140 6.09 -11.60 -2.23
C PHE A 140 5.88 -13.09 -2.52
N ASN A 141 4.67 -13.57 -2.37
CA ASN A 141 4.32 -14.96 -2.64
C ASN A 141 3.62 -15.07 -3.99
N LYS A 142 4.13 -15.95 -4.86
CA LYS A 142 3.57 -16.24 -6.20
C LYS A 142 2.27 -17.06 -6.16
N TYR A 143 1.52 -16.98 -5.09
CA TYR A 143 0.28 -17.73 -4.95
C TYR A 143 -0.75 -17.36 -6.04
N TYR A 144 -0.74 -16.11 -6.45
CA TYR A 144 -1.51 -15.63 -7.58
C TYR A 144 -0.56 -15.23 -8.72
N VAL A 145 -0.71 -15.85 -9.86
CA VAL A 145 0.25 -15.74 -10.98
C VAL A 145 0.32 -14.34 -11.59
N ASP A 146 -0.77 -13.58 -11.53
CA ASP A 146 -0.91 -12.31 -12.23
C ASP A 146 -1.65 -11.22 -11.44
N ARG A 147 -1.83 -11.41 -10.15
CA ARG A 147 -2.65 -10.52 -9.31
C ARG A 147 -2.24 -10.64 -7.85
N PHE A 148 -2.70 -9.70 -7.03
CA PHE A 148 -2.49 -9.70 -5.60
C PHE A 148 -3.78 -9.32 -4.86
N PRO A 149 -3.85 -9.51 -3.54
CA PRO A 149 -4.97 -9.05 -2.73
C PRO A 149 -5.16 -7.53 -2.82
N GLY A 150 -6.32 -7.07 -2.46
CA GLY A 150 -6.67 -5.66 -2.44
C GLY A 150 -7.96 -5.46 -1.67
N PRO A 151 -8.50 -4.25 -1.64
CA PRO A 151 -9.75 -3.97 -0.94
C PRO A 151 -10.92 -4.79 -1.51
N LEU A 152 -11.91 -5.05 -0.65
CA LEU A 152 -13.04 -5.92 -0.96
C LEU A 152 -13.77 -5.53 -2.25
N GLU A 153 -13.99 -4.24 -2.44
CA GLU A 153 -14.71 -3.73 -3.61
C GLU A 153 -14.06 -4.15 -4.93
N LEU A 154 -12.73 -4.18 -4.99
CA LEU A 154 -12.00 -4.64 -6.16
C LEU A 154 -12.12 -6.15 -6.36
N LYS A 155 -12.08 -6.91 -5.29
CA LYS A 155 -12.18 -8.38 -5.35
C LYS A 155 -13.50 -8.86 -5.91
N LEU A 156 -14.57 -8.09 -5.71
CA LEU A 156 -15.90 -8.41 -6.23
C LEU A 156 -16.02 -8.16 -7.75
N GLN A 157 -15.13 -7.35 -8.31
CA GLN A 157 -15.08 -7.03 -9.73
C GLN A 157 -13.98 -7.81 -10.46
N SER A 158 -12.74 -7.54 -10.06
CA SER A 158 -11.53 -8.20 -10.55
C SER A 158 -10.40 -7.96 -9.56
N TRP A 159 -9.53 -8.94 -9.44
CA TRP A 159 -8.36 -8.80 -8.56
C TRP A 159 -7.42 -7.71 -9.09
N PRO A 160 -6.84 -6.86 -8.21
CA PRO A 160 -5.95 -5.80 -8.65
C PRO A 160 -4.63 -6.34 -9.21
N ARG A 161 -4.09 -5.64 -10.19
CA ARG A 161 -2.81 -5.95 -10.85
C ARG A 161 -1.79 -4.83 -10.74
N LEU A 162 -2.20 -3.67 -10.25
CA LEU A 162 -1.34 -2.51 -10.04
C LEU A 162 -1.77 -1.80 -8.77
N VAL A 163 -0.80 -1.55 -7.90
CA VAL A 163 -0.96 -0.73 -6.71
C VAL A 163 0.23 0.21 -6.58
N GLU A 164 -0.04 1.43 -6.16
CA GLU A 164 0.98 2.43 -5.87
C GLU A 164 0.70 3.09 -4.53
N MET A 165 1.74 3.33 -3.74
CA MET A 165 1.63 4.03 -2.47
C MET A 165 2.53 5.26 -2.46
N PHE A 166 2.00 6.33 -1.89
CA PHE A 166 2.68 7.61 -1.78
C PHE A 166 2.67 8.08 -0.32
N VAL A 167 3.67 8.88 0.02
CA VAL A 167 3.70 9.62 1.28
C VAL A 167 3.85 11.10 0.96
N LYS A 168 3.18 11.93 1.76
CA LYS A 168 3.27 13.37 1.58
C LYS A 168 4.62 13.86 2.09
N LYS A 169 5.29 14.68 1.30
CA LYS A 169 6.52 15.35 1.70
C LYS A 169 6.19 16.39 2.77
N SER A 170 6.84 16.26 3.89
CA SER A 170 6.73 17.23 5.00
C SER A 170 7.54 18.48 4.77
#